data_83f68d2d671b144bd60cd561f6f8d47b
#
_entry.id   83f68d2d671b144bd60cd561f6f8d47b
#
_cell.length_a   1.000
_cell.length_b   1.000
_cell.length_c   1.000
_cell.angle_alpha   90.00
_cell.angle_beta   90.00
_cell.angle_gamma   90.00
#
_symmetry.space_group_name_H-M   'P 1'
#
loop_
_entity.id
_entity.type
_entity.pdbx_description
1 polymer ?
#
loop_
_entity_poly.entity_id
_entity_poly.type
_entity_poly.pdbx_seq_one_letter_code
_entity_poly.pdbx_strand_id
1 'polypeptide(L)'
;MGEVIRGILIPFLGTTLGASCVLFMKKMMNKMVQRALTGFAAGIMVSASVWSLLIPSMDYAAEMGKFAFVQAVVVFWIGILFLLAMDHIIPHLHMDTDKAEGPKSKLKKTTMLVFAVTLHNIPEGMAVGVVYAGYLAGNMQISAMGALALAIGIAIQNFPEGAIISMPLKAEGMSKGKAFLYGVLSGVVEPIGAVLTVFASGFIIPVLPYFLSFAAGAMMYVVIEELIPEMSHGDHSNIGTVMFAVGFTLMMILDVALG
;
A
#
# COMPACT_ATOMS: atom_id res chain seq x y z
N MET A 1 1.29 -18.71 -14.87
CA MET A 1 2.22 -18.72 -13.72
C MET A 1 3.32 -17.66 -13.84
N GLY A 2 4.02 -17.51 -14.97
CA GLY A 2 5.07 -16.49 -15.14
C GLY A 2 4.56 -15.05 -14.98
N GLU A 3 3.37 -14.74 -15.46
CA GLU A 3 2.74 -13.41 -15.32
C GLU A 3 2.42 -13.10 -13.85
N VAL A 4 1.91 -14.09 -13.12
CA VAL A 4 1.59 -13.94 -11.69
C VAL A 4 2.86 -13.64 -10.88
N ILE A 5 3.94 -14.39 -11.13
CA ILE A 5 5.21 -14.15 -10.43
C ILE A 5 5.73 -12.72 -10.72
N ARG A 6 5.67 -12.27 -11.99
CA ARG A 6 6.05 -10.91 -12.34
C ARG A 6 5.18 -9.88 -11.63
N GLY A 7 3.86 -10.06 -11.66
CA GLY A 7 2.93 -9.15 -11.00
C GLY A 7 3.15 -9.04 -9.50
N ILE A 8 3.40 -10.16 -8.82
CA ILE A 8 3.71 -10.20 -7.39
C ILE A 8 5.04 -9.48 -7.04
N LEU A 9 6.01 -9.51 -7.95
CA LEU A 9 7.31 -8.87 -7.70
C LEU A 9 7.36 -7.39 -8.07
N ILE A 10 6.45 -6.91 -8.92
CA ILE A 10 6.42 -5.52 -9.40
C ILE A 10 6.31 -4.51 -8.25
N PRO A 11 5.39 -4.63 -7.27
CA PRO A 11 5.31 -3.73 -6.12
C PRO A 11 6.62 -3.66 -5.34
N PHE A 12 7.17 -4.79 -4.96
CA PHE A 12 8.44 -4.90 -4.26
C PHE A 12 9.62 -4.23 -5.01
N LEU A 13 9.63 -4.29 -6.34
CA LEU A 13 10.61 -3.56 -7.15
C LEU A 13 10.43 -2.05 -6.99
N GLY A 14 9.21 -1.55 -6.87
CA GLY A 14 8.91 -0.15 -6.57
C GLY A 14 9.55 0.30 -5.26
N THR A 15 9.27 -0.39 -4.16
CA THR A 15 9.88 -0.16 -2.83
C THR A 15 11.41 -0.22 -2.90
N THR A 16 11.96 -1.23 -3.57
CA THR A 16 13.41 -1.41 -3.72
C THR A 16 14.06 -0.26 -4.48
N LEU A 17 13.46 0.18 -5.59
CA LEU A 17 13.93 1.31 -6.37
C LEU A 17 13.86 2.61 -5.57
N GLY A 18 12.79 2.85 -4.84
CA GLY A 18 12.66 3.98 -3.94
C GLY A 18 13.74 3.97 -2.86
N ALA A 19 13.91 2.85 -2.19
CA ALA A 19 14.96 2.69 -1.18
C ALA A 19 16.36 2.94 -1.75
N SER A 20 16.60 2.61 -3.03
CA SER A 20 17.90 2.82 -3.67
C SER A 20 18.29 4.30 -3.79
N CYS A 21 17.35 5.23 -3.72
CA CYS A 21 17.62 6.66 -3.74
C CYS A 21 18.63 7.09 -2.67
N VAL A 22 18.63 6.43 -1.49
CA VAL A 22 19.57 6.72 -0.41
C VAL A 22 21.04 6.49 -0.80
N LEU A 23 21.32 5.59 -1.74
CA LEU A 23 22.67 5.30 -2.20
C LEU A 23 23.30 6.48 -2.97
N PHE A 24 22.47 7.20 -3.73
CA PHE A 24 22.90 8.30 -4.60
C PHE A 24 22.76 9.67 -3.94
N MET A 25 21.87 9.83 -2.96
CA MET A 25 21.62 11.13 -2.36
C MET A 25 22.76 11.59 -1.43
N LYS A 26 23.11 12.88 -1.55
CA LYS A 26 24.11 13.55 -0.70
C LYS A 26 23.46 14.32 0.45
N LYS A 27 22.21 14.74 0.32
CA LYS A 27 21.44 15.56 1.29
C LYS A 27 20.11 14.90 1.58
N MET A 28 19.45 15.29 2.67
CA MET A 28 18.08 14.91 2.99
C MET A 28 17.10 15.34 1.89
N MET A 29 16.01 14.61 1.74
CA MET A 29 14.93 14.98 0.84
C MET A 29 14.31 16.31 1.27
N ASN A 30 14.01 17.17 0.31
CA ASN A 30 13.30 18.42 0.60
C ASN A 30 11.86 18.08 1.06
N LYS A 31 11.38 18.75 2.11
CA LYS A 31 10.03 18.55 2.65
C LYS A 31 8.93 18.74 1.59
N MET A 32 9.08 19.68 0.65
CA MET A 32 8.12 19.84 -0.44
C MET A 32 8.08 18.62 -1.37
N VAL A 33 9.25 18.04 -1.67
CA VAL A 33 9.34 16.82 -2.47
C VAL A 33 8.72 15.64 -1.73
N GLN A 34 8.99 15.51 -0.43
CA GLN A 34 8.39 14.49 0.42
C GLN A 34 6.86 14.57 0.38
N ARG A 35 6.29 15.76 0.67
CA ARG A 35 4.84 15.99 0.60
C ARG A 35 4.24 15.70 -0.78
N ALA A 36 4.96 16.07 -1.84
CA ALA A 36 4.53 15.79 -3.21
C ALA A 36 4.46 14.28 -3.47
N LEU A 37 5.48 13.54 -3.06
CA LEU A 37 5.55 12.09 -3.23
C LEU A 37 4.50 11.37 -2.38
N THR A 38 4.34 11.78 -1.11
CA THR A 38 3.33 11.20 -0.21
C THR A 38 1.90 11.49 -0.73
N GLY A 39 1.62 12.72 -1.18
CA GLY A 39 0.32 13.03 -1.77
C GLY A 39 0.05 12.22 -3.05
N PHE A 40 1.05 12.06 -3.90
CA PHE A 40 0.96 11.24 -5.10
C PHE A 40 0.65 9.77 -4.78
N ALA A 41 1.38 9.17 -3.83
CA ALA A 41 1.13 7.81 -3.36
C ALA A 41 -0.29 7.65 -2.78
N ALA A 42 -0.71 8.57 -1.91
CA ALA A 42 -2.05 8.57 -1.34
C ALA A 42 -3.15 8.60 -2.43
N GLY A 43 -2.96 9.42 -3.47
CA GLY A 43 -3.89 9.48 -4.60
C GLY A 43 -4.01 8.15 -5.36
N ILE A 44 -2.89 7.50 -5.62
CA ILE A 44 -2.87 6.16 -6.25
C ILE A 44 -3.60 5.15 -5.38
N MET A 45 -3.30 5.10 -4.08
CA MET A 45 -3.92 4.14 -3.16
C MET A 45 -5.43 4.32 -3.06
N VAL A 46 -5.93 5.57 -2.98
CA VAL A 46 -7.39 5.83 -2.95
C VAL A 46 -8.04 5.35 -4.23
N SER A 47 -7.47 5.67 -5.39
CA SER A 47 -7.99 5.23 -6.68
C SER A 47 -8.00 3.69 -6.79
N ALA A 48 -6.89 3.02 -6.49
CA ALA A 48 -6.79 1.56 -6.49
C ALA A 48 -7.81 0.90 -5.54
N SER A 49 -7.99 1.45 -4.34
CA SER A 49 -8.97 0.95 -3.37
C SER A 49 -10.39 0.98 -3.92
N VAL A 50 -10.72 1.98 -4.75
CA VAL A 50 -12.06 2.11 -5.34
C VAL A 50 -12.19 1.24 -6.59
N TRP A 51 -11.35 1.46 -7.60
CA TRP A 51 -11.52 0.84 -8.93
C TRP A 51 -11.03 -0.61 -8.99
N SER A 52 -9.88 -0.91 -8.40
CA SER A 52 -9.32 -2.27 -8.45
C SER A 52 -9.88 -3.21 -7.39
N LEU A 53 -10.48 -2.70 -6.29
CA LEU A 53 -10.90 -3.53 -5.16
C LEU A 53 -12.39 -3.40 -4.84
N LEU A 54 -12.91 -2.20 -4.51
CA LEU A 54 -14.32 -2.06 -4.06
C LEU A 54 -15.33 -2.28 -5.19
N ILE A 55 -15.11 -1.70 -6.36
CA ILE A 55 -16.02 -1.88 -7.50
C ILE A 55 -16.07 -3.37 -7.89
N PRO A 56 -14.95 -4.07 -8.15
CA PRO A 56 -14.98 -5.50 -8.42
C PRO A 56 -15.64 -6.32 -7.30
N SER A 57 -15.40 -5.97 -6.03
CA SER A 57 -16.05 -6.65 -4.91
C SER A 57 -17.58 -6.58 -5.00
N MET A 58 -18.14 -5.42 -5.33
CA MET A 58 -19.59 -5.25 -5.49
C MET A 58 -20.12 -5.95 -6.73
N ASP A 59 -19.35 -5.97 -7.82
CA ASP A 59 -19.71 -6.66 -9.06
C ASP A 59 -19.79 -8.19 -8.84
N TYR A 60 -18.90 -8.74 -8.00
CA TYR A 60 -19.00 -10.15 -7.57
C TYR A 60 -20.25 -10.44 -6.74
N ALA A 61 -20.72 -9.48 -5.97
CA ALA A 61 -21.92 -9.60 -5.17
C ALA A 61 -23.19 -9.18 -5.94
N ALA A 62 -23.14 -9.05 -7.26
CA ALA A 62 -24.25 -8.58 -8.10
C ALA A 62 -25.54 -9.41 -7.94
N GLU A 63 -25.44 -10.68 -7.58
CA GLU A 63 -26.60 -11.54 -7.25
C GLU A 63 -27.43 -11.00 -6.07
N MET A 64 -26.84 -10.21 -5.17
CA MET A 64 -27.50 -9.50 -4.10
C MET A 64 -28.29 -8.27 -4.57
N GLY A 65 -28.25 -7.95 -5.86
CA GLY A 65 -28.90 -6.79 -6.47
C GLY A 65 -28.48 -5.48 -5.78
N LYS A 66 -29.45 -4.65 -5.44
CA LYS A 66 -29.21 -3.35 -4.78
C LYS A 66 -28.53 -3.44 -3.40
N PHE A 67 -28.40 -4.62 -2.81
CA PHE A 67 -27.76 -4.85 -1.52
C PHE A 67 -26.30 -5.32 -1.65
N ALA A 68 -25.73 -5.38 -2.84
CA ALA A 68 -24.32 -5.76 -3.06
C ALA A 68 -23.34 -4.87 -2.27
N PHE A 69 -23.67 -3.59 -2.06
CA PHE A 69 -22.86 -2.69 -1.24
C PHE A 69 -22.77 -3.09 0.24
N VAL A 70 -23.76 -3.82 0.78
CA VAL A 70 -23.82 -4.13 2.22
C VAL A 70 -22.61 -4.97 2.64
N GLN A 71 -22.31 -6.03 1.87
CA GLN A 71 -21.13 -6.84 2.16
C GLN A 71 -19.83 -6.02 1.99
N ALA A 72 -19.74 -5.19 0.95
CA ALA A 72 -18.57 -4.36 0.71
C ALA A 72 -18.34 -3.39 1.87
N VAL A 73 -19.39 -2.68 2.33
CA VAL A 73 -19.30 -1.74 3.45
C VAL A 73 -18.91 -2.44 4.75
N VAL A 74 -19.57 -3.55 5.11
CA VAL A 74 -19.27 -4.25 6.36
C VAL A 74 -17.81 -4.73 6.38
N VAL A 75 -17.35 -5.33 5.29
CA VAL A 75 -16.00 -5.91 5.26
C VAL A 75 -14.92 -4.84 5.08
N PHE A 76 -15.22 -3.74 4.39
CA PHE A 76 -14.37 -2.55 4.36
C PHE A 76 -14.10 -2.02 5.78
N TRP A 77 -15.14 -1.89 6.60
CA TRP A 77 -14.97 -1.53 8.00
C TRP A 77 -14.17 -2.54 8.81
N ILE A 78 -14.30 -3.84 8.52
CA ILE A 78 -13.46 -4.87 9.16
C ILE A 78 -11.99 -4.65 8.79
N GLY A 79 -11.67 -4.30 7.54
CA GLY A 79 -10.32 -3.97 7.12
C GLY A 79 -9.73 -2.76 7.87
N ILE A 80 -10.51 -1.67 8.00
CA ILE A 80 -10.13 -0.49 8.80
C ILE A 80 -9.86 -0.88 10.25
N LEU A 81 -10.81 -1.58 10.89
CA LEU A 81 -10.71 -1.94 12.30
C LEU A 81 -9.57 -2.94 12.56
N PHE A 82 -9.25 -3.79 11.59
CA PHE A 82 -8.12 -4.69 11.67
C PHE A 82 -6.79 -3.91 11.75
N LEU A 83 -6.56 -2.94 10.86
CA LEU A 83 -5.34 -2.13 10.89
C LEU A 83 -5.29 -1.25 12.14
N LEU A 84 -6.40 -0.64 12.53
CA LEU A 84 -6.50 0.10 13.79
C LEU A 84 -6.12 -0.78 15.00
N ALA A 85 -6.55 -2.04 15.03
CA ALA A 85 -6.17 -2.98 16.08
C ALA A 85 -4.67 -3.33 16.02
N MET A 86 -4.11 -3.52 14.83
CA MET A 86 -2.68 -3.78 14.64
C MET A 86 -1.83 -2.62 15.14
N ASP A 87 -2.21 -1.37 14.86
CA ASP A 87 -1.54 -0.18 15.36
C ASP A 87 -1.52 -0.10 16.89
N HIS A 88 -2.59 -0.55 17.53
CA HIS A 88 -2.63 -0.61 18.98
C HIS A 88 -1.79 -1.75 19.60
N ILE A 89 -1.54 -2.82 18.84
CA ILE A 89 -0.85 -4.03 19.33
C ILE A 89 0.65 -3.98 19.04
N ILE A 90 1.05 -3.35 17.94
CA ILE A 90 2.45 -3.33 17.48
C ILE A 90 3.09 -1.98 17.83
N PRO A 91 4.23 -1.97 18.55
CA PRO A 91 4.94 -0.72 18.84
C PRO A 91 5.54 -0.18 17.54
N HIS A 92 5.03 0.95 17.07
CA HIS A 92 5.49 1.61 15.84
C HIS A 92 5.60 3.13 16.05
N LEU A 93 6.18 3.83 15.09
CA LEU A 93 6.39 5.26 15.14
C LEU A 93 6.12 5.86 13.76
N HIS A 94 5.25 6.86 13.71
CA HIS A 94 5.06 7.68 12.52
C HIS A 94 6.21 8.68 12.34
N MET A 95 6.51 9.05 11.09
CA MET A 95 7.73 9.80 10.75
C MET A 95 7.80 11.20 11.40
N ASP A 96 6.68 11.85 11.58
CA ASP A 96 6.61 13.23 12.08
C ASP A 96 6.30 13.32 13.58
N THR A 97 6.28 12.21 14.32
CA THR A 97 6.02 12.19 15.76
C THR A 97 7.23 11.66 16.54
N ASP A 98 7.44 12.23 17.74
CA ASP A 98 8.42 11.71 18.71
C ASP A 98 7.78 10.73 19.70
N LYS A 99 6.47 10.52 19.60
CA LYS A 99 5.72 9.61 20.47
C LYS A 99 5.44 8.32 19.71
N ALA A 100 5.97 7.23 20.24
CA ALA A 100 5.66 5.89 19.73
C ALA A 100 4.21 5.51 20.09
N GLU A 101 3.52 4.87 19.17
CA GLU A 101 2.20 4.28 19.37
C GLU A 101 2.32 2.79 19.71
N GLY A 102 1.21 2.20 20.21
CA GLY A 102 1.19 0.83 20.68
C GLY A 102 1.83 0.62 22.07
N PRO A 103 2.15 -0.63 22.44
CA PRO A 103 2.73 -0.95 23.75
C PRO A 103 4.10 -0.32 23.95
N LYS A 104 4.40 0.08 25.20
CA LYS A 104 5.74 0.60 25.56
C LYS A 104 6.82 -0.40 25.16
N SER A 105 7.73 0.02 24.29
CA SER A 105 8.80 -0.82 23.75
C SER A 105 10.17 -0.19 24.01
N LYS A 106 11.19 -1.04 24.14
CA LYS A 106 12.61 -0.65 24.18
C LYS A 106 13.24 -0.65 22.78
N LEU A 107 12.46 -0.81 21.73
CA LEU A 107 12.94 -0.80 20.35
C LEU A 107 13.48 0.59 20.00
N LYS A 108 14.50 0.60 19.14
CA LYS A 108 15.04 1.84 18.62
C LYS A 108 14.01 2.53 17.74
N LYS A 109 14.00 3.86 17.71
CA LYS A 109 13.14 4.70 16.86
C LYS A 109 13.16 4.23 15.41
N THR A 110 14.36 3.95 14.87
CA THR A 110 14.55 3.41 13.51
C THR A 110 13.83 2.08 13.26
N THR A 111 13.81 1.20 14.24
CA THR A 111 13.12 -0.12 14.12
C THR A 111 11.60 0.07 14.12
N MET A 112 11.09 0.99 14.93
CA MET A 112 9.66 1.29 14.99
C MET A 112 9.15 1.96 13.70
N LEU A 113 9.96 2.84 13.08
CA LEU A 113 9.65 3.41 11.76
C LEU A 113 9.56 2.33 10.67
N VAL A 114 10.51 1.38 10.67
CA VAL A 114 10.48 0.26 9.71
C VAL A 114 9.25 -0.62 9.94
N PHE A 115 8.85 -0.85 11.19
CA PHE A 115 7.65 -1.63 11.50
C PHE A 115 6.37 -0.94 11.00
N ALA A 116 6.22 0.38 11.19
CA ALA A 116 5.09 1.12 10.68
C ALA A 116 4.86 0.79 9.20
N VAL A 117 5.85 1.08 8.35
CA VAL A 117 5.70 0.85 6.91
C VAL A 117 5.59 -0.63 6.54
N THR A 118 6.27 -1.53 7.27
CA THR A 118 6.11 -2.98 7.04
C THR A 118 4.65 -3.42 7.25
N LEU A 119 3.97 -2.86 8.25
CA LEU A 119 2.55 -3.14 8.50
C LEU A 119 1.65 -2.68 7.34
N HIS A 120 1.97 -1.53 6.76
CA HIS A 120 1.19 -0.95 5.66
C HIS A 120 1.39 -1.72 4.35
N ASN A 121 2.56 -2.27 4.11
CA ASN A 121 2.87 -3.07 2.93
C ASN A 121 2.18 -4.47 2.94
N ILE A 122 1.69 -4.95 4.11
CA ILE A 122 0.95 -6.22 4.18
C ILE A 122 -0.37 -6.16 3.40
N PRO A 123 -1.27 -5.18 3.62
CA PRO A 123 -2.49 -5.02 2.83
C PRO A 123 -2.24 -4.88 1.33
N GLU A 124 -1.18 -4.20 0.93
CA GLU A 124 -0.80 -4.04 -0.48
C GLU A 124 -0.43 -5.37 -1.13
N GLY A 125 0.43 -6.14 -0.47
CA GLY A 125 0.76 -7.49 -0.93
C GLY A 125 -0.47 -8.39 -0.99
N MET A 126 -1.35 -8.32 0.00
CA MET A 126 -2.60 -9.07 0.00
C MET A 126 -3.52 -8.64 -1.15
N ALA A 127 -3.66 -7.35 -1.43
CA ALA A 127 -4.48 -6.83 -2.54
C ALA A 127 -4.02 -7.40 -3.89
N VAL A 128 -2.71 -7.34 -4.16
CA VAL A 128 -2.12 -7.96 -5.36
C VAL A 128 -2.39 -9.46 -5.40
N GLY A 129 -2.17 -10.15 -4.29
CA GLY A 129 -2.40 -11.60 -4.19
C GLY A 129 -3.85 -12.00 -4.44
N VAL A 130 -4.83 -11.25 -3.90
CA VAL A 130 -6.27 -11.50 -4.07
C VAL A 130 -6.67 -11.33 -5.54
N VAL A 131 -6.22 -10.24 -6.18
CA VAL A 131 -6.54 -9.97 -7.58
C VAL A 131 -5.91 -11.04 -8.50
N TYR A 132 -4.64 -11.43 -8.28
CA TYR A 132 -4.04 -12.52 -9.04
C TYR A 132 -4.64 -13.90 -8.74
N ALA A 133 -5.11 -14.16 -7.53
CA ALA A 133 -5.86 -15.37 -7.22
C ALA A 133 -7.19 -15.43 -8.00
N GLY A 134 -7.92 -14.32 -8.06
CA GLY A 134 -9.13 -14.19 -8.86
C GLY A 134 -8.88 -14.39 -10.36
N TYR A 135 -7.83 -13.79 -10.90
CA TYR A 135 -7.40 -13.97 -12.28
C TYR A 135 -7.08 -15.46 -12.60
N LEU A 136 -6.29 -16.11 -11.74
CA LEU A 136 -5.95 -17.53 -11.90
C LEU A 136 -7.17 -18.47 -11.83
N ALA A 137 -8.19 -18.07 -11.08
CA ALA A 137 -9.45 -18.81 -11.00
C ALA A 137 -10.32 -18.67 -12.26
N GLY A 138 -9.88 -17.88 -13.25
CA GLY A 138 -10.64 -17.62 -14.47
C GLY A 138 -11.84 -16.72 -14.25
N ASN A 139 -11.77 -15.86 -13.25
CA ASN A 139 -12.86 -14.95 -12.94
C ASN A 139 -12.98 -13.86 -14.00
N MET A 140 -14.17 -13.74 -14.58
CA MET A 140 -14.43 -12.87 -15.74
C MET A 140 -14.33 -11.37 -15.43
N GLN A 141 -14.44 -10.96 -14.14
CA GLN A 141 -14.33 -9.56 -13.72
C GLN A 141 -12.88 -9.11 -13.46
N ILE A 142 -11.91 -10.06 -13.45
CA ILE A 142 -10.49 -9.71 -13.24
C ILE A 142 -9.71 -10.12 -14.47
N SER A 143 -9.33 -9.13 -15.28
CA SER A 143 -8.48 -9.34 -16.44
C SER A 143 -6.99 -9.43 -16.02
N ALA A 144 -6.15 -10.05 -16.85
CA ALA A 144 -4.70 -10.04 -16.66
C ALA A 144 -4.13 -8.60 -16.66
N MET A 145 -4.70 -7.74 -17.50
CA MET A 145 -4.26 -6.35 -17.61
C MET A 145 -4.71 -5.52 -16.41
N GLY A 146 -5.92 -5.74 -15.87
CA GLY A 146 -6.37 -5.11 -14.63
C GLY A 146 -5.52 -5.53 -13.42
N ALA A 147 -5.18 -6.82 -13.32
CA ALA A 147 -4.25 -7.29 -12.28
C ALA A 147 -2.86 -6.64 -12.43
N LEU A 148 -2.37 -6.48 -13.66
CA LEU A 148 -1.11 -5.79 -13.93
C LEU A 148 -1.20 -4.30 -13.64
N ALA A 149 -2.31 -3.63 -13.98
CA ALA A 149 -2.55 -2.22 -13.68
C ALA A 149 -2.46 -1.93 -12.18
N LEU A 150 -3.14 -2.76 -11.36
CA LEU A 150 -3.02 -2.67 -9.90
C LEU A 150 -1.57 -2.86 -9.43
N ALA A 151 -0.87 -3.89 -9.90
CA ALA A 151 0.51 -4.15 -9.50
C ALA A 151 1.46 -3.00 -9.88
N ILE A 152 1.28 -2.39 -11.06
CA ILE A 152 2.05 -1.21 -11.50
C ILE A 152 1.68 0.01 -10.65
N GLY A 153 0.41 0.25 -10.38
CA GLY A 153 -0.04 1.35 -9.53
C GLY A 153 0.60 1.27 -8.14
N ILE A 154 0.54 0.09 -7.51
CA ILE A 154 1.18 -0.16 -6.22
C ILE A 154 2.71 0.03 -6.31
N ALA A 155 3.37 -0.43 -7.37
CA ALA A 155 4.81 -0.20 -7.53
C ALA A 155 5.17 1.29 -7.65
N ILE A 156 4.35 2.08 -8.34
CA ILE A 156 4.56 3.52 -8.50
C ILE A 156 4.42 4.24 -7.15
N GLN A 157 3.45 3.88 -6.31
CA GLN A 157 3.31 4.46 -4.97
C GLN A 157 4.40 3.99 -4.00
N ASN A 158 4.83 2.75 -4.10
CA ASN A 158 5.87 2.17 -3.25
C ASN A 158 7.25 2.78 -3.49
N PHE A 159 7.48 3.38 -4.66
CA PHE A 159 8.73 4.10 -4.91
C PHE A 159 8.93 5.29 -3.94
N PRO A 160 7.97 6.22 -3.76
CA PRO A 160 8.01 7.19 -2.67
C PRO A 160 8.24 6.56 -1.30
N GLU A 161 7.52 5.51 -0.95
CA GLU A 161 7.57 4.87 0.37
C GLU A 161 8.96 4.30 0.69
N GLY A 162 9.57 3.57 -0.25
CA GLY A 162 10.93 3.08 -0.09
C GLY A 162 11.96 4.21 0.13
N ALA A 163 11.79 5.35 -0.55
CA ALA A 163 12.64 6.54 -0.37
C ALA A 163 12.39 7.17 1.01
N ILE A 164 11.13 7.33 1.40
CA ILE A 164 10.69 7.91 2.66
C ILE A 164 11.23 7.12 3.87
N ILE A 165 11.35 5.80 3.78
CA ILE A 165 11.95 4.99 4.85
C ILE A 165 13.48 5.11 4.86
N SER A 166 14.12 4.87 3.73
CA SER A 166 15.57 4.71 3.67
C SER A 166 16.33 6.01 3.96
N MET A 167 15.76 7.15 3.61
CA MET A 167 16.43 8.45 3.73
C MET A 167 16.50 8.97 5.16
N PRO A 168 15.45 8.96 6.00
CA PRO A 168 15.55 9.31 7.41
C PRO A 168 16.51 8.40 8.19
N LEU A 169 16.52 7.09 7.90
CA LEU A 169 17.46 6.15 8.52
C LEU A 169 18.91 6.56 8.27
N LYS A 170 19.21 7.05 7.06
CA LYS A 170 20.54 7.62 6.75
C LYS A 170 20.78 8.93 7.52
N ALA A 171 19.78 9.79 7.68
CA ALA A 171 19.88 11.06 8.41
C ALA A 171 20.18 10.83 9.89
N GLU A 172 19.64 9.78 10.51
CA GLU A 172 19.93 9.35 11.87
C GLU A 172 21.31 8.69 12.06
N GLY A 173 22.18 8.74 11.03
CA GLY A 173 23.57 8.27 11.10
C GLY A 173 23.79 6.84 10.63
N MET A 174 22.77 6.14 10.13
CA MET A 174 22.93 4.82 9.55
C MET A 174 23.78 4.87 8.26
N SER A 175 24.59 3.85 7.99
CA SER A 175 25.29 3.77 6.71
C SER A 175 24.31 3.60 5.54
N LYS A 176 24.62 4.14 4.37
CA LYS A 176 23.78 4.07 3.17
C LYS A 176 23.33 2.65 2.83
N GLY A 177 24.26 1.67 2.88
CA GLY A 177 23.96 0.27 2.61
C GLY A 177 22.97 -0.35 3.60
N LYS A 178 23.09 -0.02 4.91
CA LYS A 178 22.13 -0.47 5.91
C LYS A 178 20.77 0.20 5.73
N ALA A 179 20.74 1.51 5.51
CA ALA A 179 19.50 2.25 5.26
C ALA A 179 18.76 1.71 4.02
N PHE A 180 19.48 1.43 2.94
CA PHE A 180 18.94 0.75 1.75
C PHE A 180 18.37 -0.63 2.10
N LEU A 181 19.14 -1.46 2.82
CA LEU A 181 18.67 -2.80 3.20
C LEU A 181 17.40 -2.77 4.04
N TYR A 182 17.29 -1.86 5.00
CA TYR A 182 16.07 -1.71 5.81
C TYR A 182 14.88 -1.26 4.96
N GLY A 183 15.08 -0.34 4.00
CA GLY A 183 14.03 0.03 3.04
C GLY A 183 13.60 -1.13 2.15
N VAL A 184 14.53 -1.98 1.69
CA VAL A 184 14.18 -3.20 0.93
C VAL A 184 13.42 -4.20 1.82
N LEU A 185 13.87 -4.41 3.06
CA LEU A 185 13.24 -5.36 3.98
C LEU A 185 11.82 -4.98 4.36
N SER A 186 11.48 -3.67 4.42
CA SER A 186 10.10 -3.24 4.68
C SER A 186 9.15 -3.67 3.56
N GLY A 187 9.62 -3.76 2.31
CA GLY A 187 8.82 -4.21 1.17
C GLY A 187 8.76 -5.72 0.98
N VAL A 188 9.60 -6.52 1.65
CA VAL A 188 9.62 -7.99 1.47
C VAL A 188 8.29 -8.64 1.86
N VAL A 189 7.51 -8.02 2.74
CA VAL A 189 6.20 -8.53 3.15
C VAL A 189 5.15 -8.46 2.02
N GLU A 190 5.35 -7.61 1.02
CA GLU A 190 4.46 -7.51 -0.15
C GLU A 190 4.44 -8.83 -0.96
N PRO A 191 5.57 -9.32 -1.51
CA PRO A 191 5.57 -10.60 -2.22
C PRO A 191 5.24 -11.78 -1.30
N ILE A 192 5.58 -11.74 -0.02
CA ILE A 192 5.19 -12.79 0.93
C ILE A 192 3.67 -12.80 1.08
N GLY A 193 3.04 -11.66 1.36
CA GLY A 193 1.59 -11.53 1.49
C GLY A 193 0.86 -11.97 0.22
N ALA A 194 1.33 -11.53 -0.95
CA ALA A 194 0.75 -11.92 -2.23
C ALA A 194 0.87 -13.42 -2.49
N VAL A 195 2.03 -14.02 -2.25
CA VAL A 195 2.25 -15.47 -2.43
C VAL A 195 1.37 -16.27 -1.49
N LEU A 196 1.31 -15.92 -0.20
CA LEU A 196 0.44 -16.58 0.78
C LEU A 196 -1.03 -16.52 0.36
N THR A 197 -1.47 -15.36 -0.14
CA THR A 197 -2.84 -15.16 -0.64
C THR A 197 -3.12 -16.03 -1.86
N VAL A 198 -2.20 -16.10 -2.83
CA VAL A 198 -2.34 -16.98 -4.00
C VAL A 198 -2.34 -18.45 -3.60
N PHE A 199 -1.48 -18.88 -2.67
CA PHE A 199 -1.50 -20.26 -2.16
C PHE A 199 -2.79 -20.60 -1.42
N ALA A 200 -3.37 -19.64 -0.71
CA ALA A 200 -4.65 -19.80 -0.04
C ALA A 200 -5.85 -19.66 -0.98
N SER A 201 -5.65 -19.55 -2.30
CA SER A 201 -6.71 -19.29 -3.29
C SER A 201 -7.90 -20.24 -3.20
N GLY A 202 -7.67 -21.51 -2.89
CA GLY A 202 -8.76 -22.49 -2.69
C GLY A 202 -9.76 -22.07 -1.59
N PHE A 203 -9.32 -21.32 -0.57
CA PHE A 203 -10.17 -20.76 0.48
C PHE A 203 -10.64 -19.33 0.14
N ILE A 204 -9.84 -18.58 -0.62
CA ILE A 204 -10.07 -17.17 -0.92
C ILE A 204 -11.08 -16.99 -2.04
N ILE A 205 -11.05 -17.82 -3.09
CA ILE A 205 -11.93 -17.68 -4.25
C ILE A 205 -13.43 -17.69 -3.88
N PRO A 206 -13.94 -18.59 -3.01
CA PRO A 206 -15.34 -18.57 -2.62
C PRO A 206 -15.76 -17.31 -1.83
N VAL A 207 -14.77 -16.60 -1.26
CA VAL A 207 -14.98 -15.40 -0.45
C VAL A 207 -14.23 -14.19 -1.01
N LEU A 208 -13.89 -14.23 -2.29
CA LEU A 208 -13.11 -13.21 -2.99
C LEU A 208 -13.63 -11.78 -2.79
N PRO A 209 -14.95 -11.50 -2.92
CA PRO A 209 -15.47 -10.14 -2.74
C PRO A 209 -15.22 -9.60 -1.32
N TYR A 210 -15.21 -10.47 -0.33
CA TYR A 210 -14.90 -10.07 1.05
C TYR A 210 -13.42 -9.69 1.19
N PHE A 211 -12.49 -10.45 0.60
CA PHE A 211 -11.07 -10.12 0.64
C PHE A 211 -10.73 -8.84 -0.12
N LEU A 212 -11.38 -8.59 -1.26
CA LEU A 212 -11.22 -7.33 -1.99
C LEU A 212 -11.67 -6.12 -1.15
N SER A 213 -12.85 -6.21 -0.52
CA SER A 213 -13.34 -5.13 0.35
C SER A 213 -12.48 -4.95 1.61
N PHE A 214 -11.98 -6.05 2.18
CA PHE A 214 -11.07 -6.02 3.34
C PHE A 214 -9.77 -5.27 2.98
N ALA A 215 -9.12 -5.64 1.87
CA ALA A 215 -7.90 -5.01 1.40
C ALA A 215 -8.11 -3.51 1.12
N ALA A 216 -9.24 -3.15 0.49
CA ALA A 216 -9.60 -1.75 0.24
C ALA A 216 -9.74 -0.96 1.57
N GLY A 217 -10.39 -1.53 2.57
CA GLY A 217 -10.54 -0.91 3.89
C GLY A 217 -9.20 -0.72 4.60
N ALA A 218 -8.35 -1.73 4.56
CA ALA A 218 -7.02 -1.68 5.15
C ALA A 218 -6.14 -0.61 4.45
N MET A 219 -6.12 -0.57 3.11
CA MET A 219 -5.40 0.46 2.36
C MET A 219 -5.93 1.87 2.64
N MET A 220 -7.26 2.03 2.75
CA MET A 220 -7.86 3.33 3.06
C MET A 220 -7.50 3.80 4.47
N TYR A 221 -7.37 2.89 5.45
CA TYR A 221 -6.87 3.21 6.78
C TYR A 221 -5.47 3.85 6.71
N VAL A 222 -4.54 3.21 6.02
CA VAL A 222 -3.17 3.73 5.81
C VAL A 222 -3.17 5.12 5.20
N VAL A 223 -3.98 5.34 4.17
CA VAL A 223 -4.07 6.65 3.53
C VAL A 223 -4.51 7.73 4.50
N ILE A 224 -5.53 7.47 5.31
CA ILE A 224 -6.12 8.46 6.22
C ILE A 224 -5.24 8.68 7.44
N GLU A 225 -4.68 7.62 8.01
CA GLU A 225 -3.90 7.68 9.24
C GLU A 225 -2.49 8.21 9.02
N GLU A 226 -1.86 7.87 7.90
CA GLU A 226 -0.47 8.26 7.65
C GLU A 226 -0.27 9.23 6.50
N LEU A 227 -0.72 8.86 5.29
CA LEU A 227 -0.32 9.61 4.10
C LEU A 227 -0.95 11.00 4.04
N ILE A 228 -2.23 11.15 4.43
CA ILE A 228 -2.89 12.46 4.44
C ILE A 228 -2.28 13.41 5.49
N PRO A 229 -2.05 13.00 6.75
CA PRO A 229 -1.34 13.82 7.72
C PRO A 229 0.07 14.21 7.23
N GLU A 230 0.85 13.27 6.72
CA GLU A 230 2.22 13.52 6.26
C GLU A 230 2.27 14.51 5.08
N MET A 231 1.42 14.33 4.07
CA MET A 231 1.41 15.26 2.93
C MET A 231 0.97 16.68 3.30
N SER A 232 0.28 16.83 4.44
CA SER A 232 -0.26 18.12 4.93
C SER A 232 0.60 18.74 6.03
N HIS A 233 1.62 18.03 6.53
CA HIS A 233 2.41 18.45 7.70
C HIS A 233 3.23 19.71 7.42
N GLY A 234 3.26 20.66 8.42
CA GLY A 234 4.06 21.90 8.42
C GLY A 234 3.36 23.07 7.72
N ASP A 235 4.12 24.00 7.12
CA ASP A 235 3.57 25.22 6.51
C ASP A 235 2.58 24.89 5.40
N HIS A 236 1.53 25.70 5.29
CA HIS A 236 0.49 25.52 4.26
C HIS A 236 1.08 25.44 2.85
N SER A 237 0.75 24.37 2.12
CA SER A 237 1.17 24.17 0.74
C SER A 237 0.15 23.29 0.02
N ASN A 238 -0.19 23.68 -1.21
CA ASN A 238 -1.12 22.92 -2.05
C ASN A 238 -0.44 21.74 -2.78
N ILE A 239 0.89 21.57 -2.61
CA ILE A 239 1.63 20.58 -3.41
C ILE A 239 1.14 19.14 -3.15
N GLY A 240 0.91 18.77 -1.88
CA GLY A 240 0.35 17.46 -1.51
C GLY A 240 -1.01 17.22 -2.18
N THR A 241 -1.92 18.19 -2.10
CA THR A 241 -3.27 18.11 -2.70
C THR A 241 -3.22 17.98 -4.23
N VAL A 242 -2.37 18.77 -4.89
CA VAL A 242 -2.21 18.71 -6.35
C VAL A 242 -1.64 17.35 -6.76
N MET A 243 -0.61 16.87 -6.07
CA MET A 243 0.00 15.59 -6.38
C MET A 243 -0.89 14.41 -6.03
N PHE A 244 -1.74 14.52 -4.99
CA PHE A 244 -2.81 13.55 -4.73
C PHE A 244 -3.75 13.44 -5.94
N ALA A 245 -4.22 14.56 -6.47
CA ALA A 245 -5.08 14.57 -7.66
C ALA A 245 -4.38 13.94 -8.88
N VAL A 246 -3.08 14.20 -9.06
CA VAL A 246 -2.27 13.59 -10.14
C VAL A 246 -2.19 12.08 -9.97
N GLY A 247 -1.83 11.59 -8.76
CA GLY A 247 -1.76 10.15 -8.47
C GLY A 247 -3.10 9.45 -8.65
N PHE A 248 -4.16 10.04 -8.10
CA PHE A 248 -5.52 9.53 -8.24
C PHE A 248 -5.93 9.40 -9.72
N THR A 249 -5.69 10.45 -10.50
CA THR A 249 -6.05 10.46 -11.93
C THR A 249 -5.22 9.44 -12.71
N LEU A 250 -3.92 9.34 -12.43
CA LEU A 250 -3.06 8.36 -13.09
C LEU A 250 -3.56 6.93 -12.86
N MET A 251 -3.85 6.58 -11.62
CA MET A 251 -4.32 5.23 -11.29
C MET A 251 -5.70 4.95 -11.88
N MET A 252 -6.62 5.92 -11.80
CA MET A 252 -7.92 5.81 -12.46
C MET A 252 -7.79 5.54 -13.97
N ILE A 253 -6.85 6.21 -14.64
CA ILE A 253 -6.58 5.98 -16.06
C ILE A 253 -6.04 4.57 -16.28
N LEU A 254 -5.10 4.10 -15.45
CA LEU A 254 -4.56 2.74 -15.56
C LEU A 254 -5.64 1.69 -15.39
N ASP A 255 -6.50 1.81 -14.37
CA ASP A 255 -7.59 0.88 -14.12
C ASP A 255 -8.62 0.87 -15.27
N VAL A 256 -9.08 2.04 -15.71
CA VAL A 256 -10.13 2.13 -16.74
C VAL A 256 -9.61 1.79 -18.14
N ALA A 257 -8.33 2.11 -18.44
CA ALA A 257 -7.76 1.87 -19.76
C ALA A 257 -7.20 0.46 -19.95
N LEU A 258 -6.81 -0.21 -18.87
CA LEU A 258 -6.20 -1.55 -18.89
C LEU A 258 -7.10 -2.63 -18.26
N GLY A 259 -7.99 -2.26 -17.34
CA GLY A 259 -8.94 -3.17 -16.67
C GLY A 259 -10.13 -3.47 -17.53
#